data_8521f9e148a2ba1900c9fbb6ff03e0ec
#
_entry.id   8521f9e148a2ba1900c9fbb6ff03e0ec
#
_cell.length_a   1.000
_cell.length_b   1.000
_cell.length_c   1.000
_cell.angle_alpha   90.00
_cell.angle_beta   90.00
_cell.angle_gamma   90.00
#
_symmetry.space_group_name_H-M   'P 1'
#
loop_
_entity.id
_entity.type
_entity.pdbx_description
1 polymer ?
#
loop_
_entity_poly.entity_id
_entity_poly.type
_entity_poly.pdbx_seq_one_letter_code
_entity_poly.pdbx_strand_id
1 'polypeptide(L)'
;MMKSSIILAAGLGKRVREYSLDLPKPLIEVNGKLFIEYSINIMEKLGFEEIFINVHYKSDQIISYLKNLNNPKIKISDETDCLLDTGGGIKKIMDENKIEKVFILNCDNLWEDEDTVFFREMIENFQKIQFRYC
;
A
#
# COMPACT_ATOMS: atom_id res chain seq x y z
N MET A 1 -17.14 -6.34 7.39
CA MET A 1 -16.57 -5.39 6.41
C MET A 1 -15.06 -5.37 6.52
N MET A 2 -14.36 -5.33 5.38
CA MET A 2 -12.90 -5.28 5.36
C MET A 2 -12.42 -3.88 5.78
N LYS A 3 -11.59 -3.81 6.83
CA LYS A 3 -11.14 -2.52 7.42
C LYS A 3 -9.72 -2.16 7.05
N SER A 4 -8.91 -3.16 6.71
CA SER A 4 -7.47 -3.00 6.54
C SER A 4 -7.03 -3.18 5.12
N SER A 5 -6.06 -2.38 4.72
CA SER A 5 -5.44 -2.43 3.40
C SER A 5 -3.92 -2.35 3.52
N ILE A 6 -3.23 -2.84 2.51
CA ILE A 6 -1.77 -2.78 2.43
C ILE A 6 -1.36 -2.20 1.08
N ILE A 7 -0.45 -1.23 1.12
CA ILE A 7 0.24 -0.73 -0.06
C ILE A 7 1.66 -1.27 -0.02
N LEU A 8 2.05 -2.02 -1.04
CA LEU A 8 3.37 -2.63 -1.13
C LEU A 8 4.36 -1.62 -1.70
N ALA A 9 5.22 -1.07 -0.86
CA ALA A 9 6.19 -0.04 -1.21
C ALA A 9 7.64 -0.41 -0.87
N ALA A 10 7.89 -1.63 -0.41
CA ALA A 10 9.22 -2.06 0.03
C ALA A 10 10.17 -2.51 -1.10
N GLY A 11 9.71 -2.53 -2.34
CA GLY A 11 10.51 -2.94 -3.49
C GLY A 11 11.77 -2.09 -3.68
N LEU A 12 12.82 -2.70 -4.22
CA LEU A 12 14.10 -2.02 -4.42
C LEU A 12 14.11 -1.00 -5.56
N GLY A 13 13.11 -1.04 -6.46
CA GLY A 13 12.97 -0.07 -7.55
C GLY A 13 14.13 -0.07 -8.55
N LYS A 14 14.80 -1.20 -8.74
CA LYS A 14 16.03 -1.29 -9.56
C LYS A 14 15.86 -0.78 -10.99
N ARG A 15 14.68 -1.00 -11.59
CA ARG A 15 14.40 -0.60 -12.98
C ARG A 15 14.28 0.90 -13.18
N VAL A 16 13.95 1.65 -12.13
CA VAL A 16 13.71 3.09 -12.22
C VAL A 16 14.77 3.94 -11.54
N ARG A 17 15.79 3.31 -10.89
CA ARG A 17 16.85 4.03 -10.16
C ARG A 17 17.61 5.03 -11.03
N GLU A 18 17.84 4.71 -12.29
CA GLU A 18 18.54 5.59 -13.23
C GLU A 18 17.78 6.87 -13.51
N TYR A 19 16.46 6.83 -13.39
CA TYR A 19 15.54 7.94 -13.71
C TYR A 19 15.00 8.65 -12.48
N SER A 20 15.27 8.12 -11.29
CA SER A 20 14.61 8.56 -10.05
C SER A 20 15.32 9.67 -9.30
N LEU A 21 16.47 10.14 -9.77
CA LEU A 21 17.27 11.16 -9.10
C LEU A 21 17.49 10.85 -7.60
N ASP A 22 17.81 9.58 -7.30
CA ASP A 22 17.98 9.08 -5.94
C ASP A 22 16.71 9.01 -5.09
N LEU A 23 15.55 9.16 -5.68
CA LEU A 23 14.28 8.94 -4.98
C LEU A 23 13.88 7.48 -5.05
N PRO A 24 13.28 6.93 -3.98
CA PRO A 24 12.63 5.63 -4.08
C PRO A 24 11.40 5.74 -4.99
N LYS A 25 11.07 4.65 -5.68
CA LYS A 25 9.98 4.64 -6.66
C LYS A 25 8.65 5.22 -6.13
N PRO A 26 8.22 4.93 -4.89
CA PRO A 26 6.98 5.50 -4.38
C PRO A 26 6.95 7.03 -4.33
N LEU A 27 8.09 7.68 -4.28
CA LEU A 27 8.21 9.14 -4.20
C LEU A 27 8.50 9.80 -5.56
N ILE A 28 8.45 9.05 -6.65
CA ILE A 28 8.60 9.61 -7.99
C ILE A 28 7.28 10.28 -8.40
N GLU A 29 7.38 11.49 -8.93
CA GLU A 29 6.24 12.24 -9.41
C GLU A 29 5.84 11.82 -10.82
N VAL A 30 4.55 11.56 -11.02
CA VAL A 30 3.96 11.25 -12.31
C VAL A 30 2.66 12.02 -12.45
N ASN A 31 2.55 12.84 -13.47
CA ASN A 31 1.35 13.66 -13.73
C ASN A 31 0.91 14.51 -12.50
N GLY A 32 1.89 15.09 -11.81
CA GLY A 32 1.64 16.00 -10.70
C GLY A 32 1.43 15.36 -9.34
N LYS A 33 1.49 14.04 -9.25
CA LYS A 33 1.35 13.29 -7.99
C LYS A 33 2.43 12.25 -7.85
N LEU A 34 2.80 11.91 -6.61
CA LEU A 34 3.73 10.82 -6.36
C LEU A 34 3.03 9.48 -6.55
N PHE A 35 3.78 8.44 -6.96
CA PHE A 35 3.22 7.09 -7.11
C PHE A 35 2.43 6.66 -5.88
N ILE A 36 3.00 6.88 -4.68
CA ILE A 36 2.36 6.48 -3.43
C ILE A 36 1.03 7.22 -3.19
N GLU A 37 0.90 8.46 -3.66
CA GLU A 37 -0.33 9.23 -3.51
C GLU A 37 -1.50 8.60 -4.27
N TYR A 38 -1.26 8.05 -5.46
CA TYR A 38 -2.31 7.37 -6.22
C TYR A 38 -2.89 6.20 -5.42
N SER A 39 -2.04 5.41 -4.77
CA SER A 39 -2.48 4.27 -3.96
C SER A 39 -3.19 4.71 -2.68
N ILE A 40 -2.67 5.70 -1.98
CA ILE A 40 -3.29 6.22 -0.76
C ILE A 40 -4.67 6.79 -1.06
N ASN A 41 -4.80 7.57 -2.13
CA ASN A 41 -6.07 8.18 -2.51
C ASN A 41 -7.15 7.13 -2.80
N ILE A 42 -6.79 6.05 -3.49
CA ILE A 42 -7.72 4.95 -3.76
C ILE A 42 -8.16 4.27 -2.45
N MET A 43 -7.22 4.00 -1.54
CA MET A 43 -7.55 3.37 -0.26
C MET A 43 -8.49 4.23 0.57
N GLU A 44 -8.29 5.54 0.57
CA GLU A 44 -9.18 6.46 1.27
C GLU A 44 -10.57 6.51 0.66
N LYS A 45 -10.66 6.53 -0.67
CA LYS A 45 -11.94 6.51 -1.37
C LYS A 45 -12.71 5.22 -1.17
N LEU A 46 -12.00 4.10 -1.00
CA LEU A 46 -12.63 2.82 -0.68
C LEU A 46 -13.06 2.73 0.78
N GLY A 47 -12.68 3.68 1.62
CA GLY A 47 -13.14 3.76 3.00
C GLY A 47 -12.37 2.90 4.00
N PHE A 48 -11.15 2.48 3.68
CA PHE A 48 -10.34 1.71 4.61
C PHE A 48 -9.97 2.54 5.85
N GLU A 49 -10.11 1.94 7.01
CA GLU A 49 -9.78 2.57 8.29
C GLU A 49 -8.28 2.49 8.60
N GLU A 50 -7.61 1.47 8.06
CA GLU A 50 -6.19 1.24 8.26
C GLU A 50 -5.51 1.03 6.90
N ILE A 51 -4.45 1.79 6.65
CA ILE A 51 -3.65 1.70 5.43
C ILE A 51 -2.22 1.41 5.85
N PHE A 52 -1.81 0.14 5.77
CA PHE A 52 -0.45 -0.27 6.06
C PHE A 52 0.43 -0.07 4.83
N ILE A 53 1.61 0.46 5.03
CA ILE A 53 2.59 0.68 3.97
C ILE A 53 3.91 0.08 4.42
N ASN A 54 4.40 -0.93 3.69
CA ASN A 54 5.71 -1.50 3.99
C ASN A 54 6.81 -0.71 3.29
N VAL A 55 7.94 -0.54 3.97
CA VAL A 55 9.06 0.25 3.46
C VAL A 55 10.38 -0.47 3.70
N HIS A 56 11.34 -0.31 2.78
CA HIS A 56 12.69 -0.85 2.91
C HIS A 56 13.71 0.07 2.23
N TYR A 57 13.77 0.07 0.89
CA TYR A 57 14.73 0.88 0.15
C TYR A 57 14.43 2.38 0.37
N LYS A 58 15.45 3.10 0.87
CA LYS A 58 15.34 4.52 1.24
C LYS A 58 14.11 4.79 2.12
N SER A 59 13.91 3.91 3.09
CA SER A 59 12.76 3.95 4.00
C SER A 59 12.65 5.27 4.75
N ASP A 60 13.78 5.89 5.11
CA ASP A 60 13.81 7.18 5.80
C ASP A 60 13.08 8.27 5.02
N GLN A 61 13.26 8.33 3.70
CA GLN A 61 12.57 9.29 2.84
C GLN A 61 11.07 9.03 2.77
N ILE A 62 10.69 7.77 2.59
CA ILE A 62 9.27 7.39 2.53
C ILE A 62 8.58 7.63 3.88
N ILE A 63 9.21 7.23 4.98
CA ILE A 63 8.69 7.43 6.33
C ILE A 63 8.49 8.91 6.62
N SER A 64 9.48 9.74 6.28
CA SER A 64 9.40 11.18 6.48
C SER A 64 8.23 11.79 5.72
N TYR A 65 8.06 11.39 4.45
CA TYR A 65 6.94 11.85 3.64
C TYR A 65 5.59 11.44 4.25
N LEU A 66 5.45 10.17 4.66
CA LEU A 66 4.20 9.66 5.23
C LEU A 66 3.85 10.34 6.56
N LYS A 67 4.84 10.59 7.39
CA LYS A 67 4.63 11.32 8.66
C LYS A 67 4.17 12.75 8.42
N ASN A 68 4.68 13.41 7.39
CA ASN A 68 4.28 14.78 7.06
C ASN A 68 2.83 14.88 6.56
N LEU A 69 2.23 13.77 6.09
CA LEU A 69 0.83 13.75 5.69
C LEU A 69 -0.13 13.89 6.88
N ASN A 70 0.32 13.56 8.09
CA ASN A 70 -0.49 13.60 9.32
C ASN A 70 -1.81 12.83 9.18
N ASN A 71 -1.79 11.71 8.45
CA ASN A 71 -2.96 10.88 8.24
C ASN A 71 -2.97 9.73 9.25
N PRO A 72 -3.90 9.73 10.23
CA PRO A 72 -3.90 8.72 11.29
C PRO A 72 -4.24 7.30 10.80
N LYS A 73 -4.76 7.16 9.59
CA LYS A 73 -5.05 5.85 8.99
C LYS A 73 -3.81 5.14 8.50
N ILE A 74 -2.74 5.88 8.20
CA ILE A 74 -1.50 5.33 7.66
C ILE A 74 -0.66 4.73 8.78
N LYS A 75 -0.29 3.46 8.60
CA LYS A 75 0.57 2.71 9.51
C LYS A 75 1.75 2.14 8.73
N ILE A 76 2.95 2.40 9.21
CA ILE A 76 4.19 2.02 8.52
C ILE A 76 4.68 0.68 9.03
N SER A 77 4.96 -0.25 8.10
CA SER A 77 5.65 -1.51 8.39
C SER A 77 7.07 -1.40 7.89
N ASP A 78 8.02 -1.22 8.80
CA ASP A 78 9.41 -0.95 8.48
C ASP A 78 10.18 -2.26 8.30
N GLU A 79 10.67 -2.50 7.09
CA GLU A 79 11.51 -3.65 6.72
C GLU A 79 12.97 -3.21 6.50
N THR A 80 13.41 -2.10 7.12
CA THR A 80 14.74 -1.53 6.90
C THR A 80 15.85 -2.52 7.21
N ASP A 81 15.73 -3.28 8.28
CA ASP A 81 16.74 -4.24 8.72
C ASP A 81 16.76 -5.52 7.91
N CYS A 82 15.64 -5.90 7.32
CA CYS A 82 15.53 -7.13 6.54
C CYS A 82 14.40 -7.01 5.52
N LEU A 83 14.76 -6.99 4.25
CA LEU A 83 13.75 -7.01 3.18
C LEU A 83 13.06 -8.37 3.15
N LEU A 84 11.78 -8.36 3.38
CA LEU A 84 10.92 -9.54 3.23
C LEU A 84 10.43 -9.61 1.79
N ASP A 85 10.11 -10.81 1.30
CA ASP A 85 9.40 -10.93 0.03
C ASP A 85 7.97 -10.41 0.18
N THR A 86 7.22 -10.33 -0.92
CA THR A 86 5.85 -9.81 -0.90
C THR A 86 4.98 -10.57 0.11
N GLY A 87 5.03 -11.89 0.08
CA GLY A 87 4.27 -12.73 1.02
C GLY A 87 4.70 -12.53 2.45
N GLY A 88 6.01 -12.43 2.70
CA GLY A 88 6.57 -12.21 4.04
C GLY A 88 6.17 -10.87 4.61
N GLY A 89 6.19 -9.81 3.79
CA GLY A 89 5.76 -8.48 4.21
C GLY A 89 4.28 -8.42 4.58
N ILE A 90 3.44 -9.05 3.77
CA ILE A 90 2.00 -9.16 4.05
C ILE A 90 1.77 -9.95 5.34
N LYS A 91 2.42 -11.10 5.47
CA LYS A 91 2.29 -11.95 6.66
C LYS A 91 2.69 -11.22 7.93
N LYS A 92 3.80 -10.50 7.89
CA LYS A 92 4.27 -9.70 9.04
C LYS A 92 3.18 -8.71 9.50
N ILE A 93 2.62 -7.95 8.58
CA ILE A 93 1.58 -6.96 8.90
C ILE A 93 0.35 -7.64 9.49
N MET A 94 -0.11 -8.72 8.87
CA MET A 94 -1.30 -9.43 9.30
C MET A 94 -1.13 -10.06 10.68
N ASP A 95 0.00 -10.71 10.92
CA ASP A 95 0.29 -11.37 12.19
C ASP A 95 0.44 -10.37 13.34
N GLU A 96 1.21 -9.30 13.13
CA GLU A 96 1.45 -8.28 14.17
C GLU A 96 0.18 -7.53 14.56
N ASN A 97 -0.78 -7.38 13.64
CA ASN A 97 -1.99 -6.60 13.84
C ASN A 97 -3.25 -7.44 13.96
N LYS A 98 -3.11 -8.77 13.96
CA LYS A 98 -4.21 -9.73 14.06
C LYS A 98 -5.28 -9.52 13.00
N ILE A 99 -4.84 -9.31 11.76
CA ILE A 99 -5.71 -9.07 10.61
C ILE A 99 -5.99 -10.39 9.90
N GLU A 100 -7.25 -10.69 9.65
CA GLU A 100 -7.66 -11.90 8.93
C GLU A 100 -7.92 -11.65 7.45
N LYS A 101 -8.34 -10.44 7.10
CA LYS A 101 -8.70 -10.05 5.73
C LYS A 101 -8.07 -8.72 5.39
N VAL A 102 -7.47 -8.62 4.22
CA VAL A 102 -6.80 -7.41 3.80
C VAL A 102 -6.94 -7.21 2.30
N PHE A 103 -7.04 -5.95 1.88
CA PHE A 103 -6.98 -5.55 0.47
C PHE A 103 -5.58 -5.03 0.17
N ILE A 104 -4.98 -5.50 -0.93
CA ILE A 104 -3.57 -5.21 -1.22
C ILE A 104 -3.44 -4.56 -2.59
N LEU A 105 -2.68 -3.47 -2.68
CA LEU A 105 -2.27 -2.86 -3.93
C LEU A 105 -0.76 -2.69 -3.99
N ASN A 106 -0.20 -2.82 -5.19
CA ASN A 106 1.16 -2.38 -5.47
C ASN A 106 1.21 -0.86 -5.59
N CYS A 107 2.31 -0.28 -5.15
CA CYS A 107 2.53 1.16 -5.18
C CYS A 107 2.90 1.70 -6.58
N ASP A 108 3.13 0.84 -7.56
CA ASP A 108 3.69 1.19 -8.86
C ASP A 108 2.66 1.36 -9.99
N ASN A 109 1.39 1.50 -9.63
CA ASN A 109 0.31 1.74 -10.59
C ASN A 109 -0.32 3.12 -10.39
N LEU A 110 -0.79 3.70 -11.50
CA LEU A 110 -1.46 5.01 -11.50
C LEU A 110 -2.97 4.78 -11.36
N TRP A 111 -3.41 4.48 -10.14
CA TRP A 111 -4.82 4.25 -9.86
C TRP A 111 -5.62 5.55 -9.96
N GLU A 112 -6.78 5.48 -10.60
CA GLU A 112 -7.66 6.64 -10.78
C GLU A 112 -9.02 6.42 -10.12
N ASP A 113 -9.84 7.46 -10.10
CA ASP A 113 -11.14 7.42 -9.41
C ASP A 113 -12.08 6.35 -9.97
N GLU A 114 -12.01 6.08 -11.28
CA GLU A 114 -12.84 5.06 -11.93
C GLU A 114 -12.53 3.65 -11.40
N ASP A 115 -11.30 3.42 -10.95
CA ASP A 115 -10.90 2.12 -10.41
C ASP A 115 -11.62 1.78 -9.11
N THR A 116 -12.16 2.77 -8.39
CA THR A 116 -12.91 2.53 -7.15
C THR A 116 -14.14 1.64 -7.36
N VAL A 117 -14.84 1.80 -8.47
CA VAL A 117 -16.02 0.99 -8.79
C VAL A 117 -15.63 -0.48 -8.91
N PHE A 118 -14.57 -0.75 -9.66
CA PHE A 118 -14.05 -2.11 -9.86
C PHE A 118 -13.60 -2.73 -8.54
N PHE A 119 -12.83 -1.99 -7.74
CA PHE A 119 -12.34 -2.49 -6.46
C PHE A 119 -13.46 -2.75 -5.45
N ARG A 120 -14.49 -1.92 -5.42
CA ARG A 120 -15.66 -2.16 -4.56
C ARG A 120 -16.36 -3.45 -4.94
N GLU A 121 -16.54 -3.71 -6.23
CA GLU A 121 -17.11 -4.99 -6.69
C GLU A 121 -16.25 -6.18 -6.27
N MET A 122 -14.94 -6.07 -6.40
CA MET A 122 -14.02 -7.13 -5.97
C MET A 122 -14.18 -7.42 -4.47
N ILE A 123 -14.21 -6.39 -3.65
CA ILE A 123 -14.34 -6.53 -2.19
C ILE A 123 -15.68 -7.16 -1.83
N GLU A 124 -16.77 -6.71 -2.43
CA GLU A 124 -18.10 -7.27 -2.20
C GLU A 124 -18.19 -8.74 -2.61
N ASN A 125 -17.66 -9.08 -3.79
CA ASN A 125 -17.65 -10.45 -4.28
C ASN A 125 -16.80 -11.38 -3.41
N PHE A 126 -15.67 -10.90 -2.92
CA PHE A 126 -14.83 -11.64 -1.99
C PHE A 126 -15.57 -11.98 -0.70
N GLN A 127 -16.31 -11.02 -0.15
CA GLN A 127 -17.12 -11.25 1.05
C GLN A 127 -18.22 -12.29 0.80
N LYS A 128 -18.88 -12.24 -0.36
CA LYS A 128 -19.90 -13.23 -0.74
C LYS A 128 -19.34 -14.65 -0.88
N ILE A 129 -18.15 -14.77 -1.45
CA ILE A 129 -17.47 -16.08 -1.62
C ILE A 129 -17.17 -16.71 -0.26
N GLN A 130 -16.74 -15.92 0.70
CA GLN A 130 -16.45 -16.44 2.04
C GLN A 130 -17.70 -17.01 2.73
N PHE A 131 -18.85 -16.43 2.52
CA PHE A 131 -20.10 -16.96 3.08
C PHE A 131 -20.51 -18.29 2.46
N ARG A 132 -20.02 -18.62 1.26
CA ARG A 132 -20.35 -19.89 0.60
C ARG A 132 -19.48 -21.06 1.08
N TYR A 133 -18.31 -20.79 1.63
CA TYR A 133 -17.35 -21.84 2.01
C TYR A 133 -17.13 -21.95 3.52
N CYS A 134 -17.81 -21.12 4.27
CA CYS A 134 -17.95 -21.29 5.71
C CYS A 134 -19.24 -22.03 6.01
#